data_f1d8984d3914e7faf97e1ce5777943d4
#
_entry.id   f1d8984d3914e7faf97e1ce5777943d4
#
_cell.length_a   1.000
_cell.length_b   1.000
_cell.length_c   1.000
_cell.angle_alpha   90.00
_cell.angle_beta   90.00
_cell.angle_gamma   90.00
#
_symmetry.space_group_name_H-M   'P 1'
#
loop_
_entity.id
_entity.type
_entity.pdbx_description
1 polymer ?
#
loop_
_entity_poly.entity_id
_entity_poly.type
_entity_poly.pdbx_seq_one_letter_code
_entity_poly.pdbx_strand_id
1 'polypeptide(L)'
;NKSGVQMGSLSEFDSLSYALGANIGYGMSYEMKDIPFDFKAVDKGVREGALGKATQEHDKSLDMLREYFMTKRGERAQAVAQKRAEADSVRLAGGDTTKVEYPAADPDMFESEEERTEISYAFGNDIGYNIAQSGMPIQLVWIGEAMQNVRDNNAKMTEDEVNQYLQYYFMVKRPAENAEASKAWLEKTEKKSGVKKTESGLLYKVTDAGDASVMPKDPRDVVKVHYTGRTREGKVFDTSKFANRSKEQQEMIKKQRPDDFDKDEPVEFPLNRVIPGWTEGLQLVGKGGKITLWIPADLAYGARGAGRDIGPNEALEFEVELIDVTPYVEPAPADSTATAEKPEAAPAK
;
A
#
# COMPACT_ATOMS: atom_id res chain seq x y z
N ASN A 1 7.57 17.94 -0.09
CA ASN A 1 7.32 16.65 0.55
C ASN A 1 5.96 16.13 0.08
N LYS A 2 5.94 15.23 -0.90
CA LYS A 2 4.71 14.71 -1.53
C LYS A 2 3.89 13.76 -0.63
N SER A 3 4.44 13.37 0.52
CA SER A 3 3.82 12.39 1.41
C SER A 3 2.84 12.96 2.44
N GLY A 4 2.77 14.30 2.59
CA GLY A 4 1.99 14.93 3.66
C GLY A 4 2.60 14.79 5.06
N VAL A 5 3.68 14.02 5.21
CA VAL A 5 4.36 13.80 6.48
C VAL A 5 5.31 14.96 6.80
N GLN A 6 5.23 15.48 8.01
CA GLN A 6 6.09 16.53 8.54
C GLN A 6 6.59 16.15 9.94
N MET A 7 7.70 16.76 10.37
CA MET A 7 8.11 16.64 11.78
C MET A 7 7.05 17.20 12.72
N GLY A 8 6.49 18.35 12.40
CA GLY A 8 5.49 19.02 13.22
C GLY A 8 6.06 19.67 14.46
N SER A 9 5.17 20.15 15.32
CA SER A 9 5.48 20.81 16.57
C SER A 9 4.54 20.33 17.68
N LEU A 10 5.06 20.20 18.90
CA LEU A 10 4.25 19.87 20.08
C LEU A 10 3.41 21.06 20.57
N SER A 11 3.54 22.24 19.97
CA SER A 11 2.73 23.42 20.33
C SER A 11 1.27 23.29 19.92
N GLU A 12 0.97 22.43 18.97
CA GLU A 12 -0.36 22.23 18.40
C GLU A 12 -0.70 20.74 18.36
N PHE A 13 -1.72 20.35 19.16
CA PHE A 13 -2.12 18.95 19.26
C PHE A 13 -2.72 18.45 17.96
N ASP A 14 -2.17 17.37 17.43
CA ASP A 14 -2.68 16.68 16.24
C ASP A 14 -3.31 15.35 16.64
N SER A 15 -4.63 15.28 16.57
CA SER A 15 -5.41 14.14 17.01
C SER A 15 -5.11 12.87 16.20
N LEU A 16 -4.96 13.01 14.88
CA LEU A 16 -4.68 11.87 14.01
C LEU A 16 -3.31 11.26 14.30
N SER A 17 -2.28 12.10 14.35
CA SER A 17 -0.91 11.64 14.60
C SER A 17 -0.76 11.05 16.00
N TYR A 18 -1.40 11.67 16.99
CA TYR A 18 -1.40 11.15 18.36
C TYR A 18 -2.12 9.81 18.45
N ALA A 19 -3.31 9.70 17.87
CA ALA A 19 -4.08 8.46 17.88
C ALA A 19 -3.34 7.30 17.19
N LEU A 20 -2.70 7.56 16.06
CA LEU A 20 -1.88 6.55 15.36
C LEU A 20 -0.68 6.11 16.20
N GLY A 21 0.05 7.07 16.78
CA GLY A 21 1.18 6.77 17.67
C GLY A 21 0.75 5.99 18.91
N ALA A 22 -0.35 6.37 19.54
CA ALA A 22 -0.92 5.66 20.68
C ALA A 22 -1.39 4.25 20.30
N ASN A 23 -2.01 4.08 19.15
CA ASN A 23 -2.41 2.77 18.63
C ASN A 23 -1.21 1.82 18.46
N ILE A 24 -0.12 2.32 17.89
CA ILE A 24 1.15 1.58 17.78
C ILE A 24 1.66 1.23 19.19
N GLY A 25 1.69 2.19 20.11
CA GLY A 25 2.13 2.00 21.48
C GLY A 25 1.32 0.96 22.24
N TYR A 26 0.00 0.98 22.13
CA TYR A 26 -0.87 -0.04 22.74
C TYR A 26 -0.63 -1.42 22.15
N GLY A 27 -0.50 -1.54 20.81
CA GLY A 27 -0.16 -2.79 20.15
C GLY A 27 1.18 -3.37 20.66
N MET A 28 2.21 -2.54 20.77
CA MET A 28 3.51 -2.94 21.32
C MET A 28 3.39 -3.41 22.78
N SER A 29 2.58 -2.74 23.58
CA SER A 29 2.36 -3.08 25.00
C SER A 29 1.70 -4.44 25.19
N TYR A 30 0.88 -4.90 24.23
CA TYR A 30 0.23 -6.20 24.29
C TYR A 30 1.04 -7.30 23.61
N GLU A 31 1.46 -7.08 22.38
CA GLU A 31 2.07 -8.11 21.54
C GLU A 31 3.58 -8.24 21.74
N MET A 32 4.23 -7.17 22.16
CA MET A 32 5.68 -7.05 22.21
C MET A 32 6.20 -6.61 23.60
N LYS A 33 5.40 -6.82 24.64
CA LYS A 33 5.74 -6.40 26.02
C LYS A 33 7.07 -6.99 26.53
N ASP A 34 7.41 -8.19 26.06
CA ASP A 34 8.59 -8.94 26.49
C ASP A 34 9.82 -8.66 25.61
N ILE A 35 9.71 -7.74 24.66
CA ILE A 35 10.81 -7.37 23.77
C ILE A 35 11.41 -6.05 24.25
N PRO A 36 12.64 -6.07 24.78
CA PRO A 36 13.28 -4.88 25.34
C PRO A 36 13.89 -4.02 24.24
N PHE A 37 13.05 -3.35 23.45
CA PHE A 37 13.52 -2.43 22.42
C PHE A 37 14.32 -1.26 22.97
N ASP A 38 15.27 -0.78 22.19
CA ASP A 38 15.84 0.57 22.33
C ASP A 38 14.85 1.57 21.71
N PHE A 39 14.03 2.21 22.56
CA PHE A 39 12.98 3.11 22.11
C PHE A 39 13.48 4.39 21.43
N LYS A 40 14.70 4.84 21.74
CA LYS A 40 15.34 5.94 21.03
C LYS A 40 15.64 5.54 19.59
N ALA A 41 16.12 4.32 19.38
CA ALA A 41 16.38 3.79 18.07
C ALA A 41 15.07 3.55 17.27
N VAL A 42 14.00 3.09 17.94
CA VAL A 42 12.66 2.98 17.32
C VAL A 42 12.18 4.35 16.85
N ASP A 43 12.21 5.35 17.71
CA ASP A 43 11.75 6.71 17.36
C ASP A 43 12.57 7.32 16.22
N LYS A 44 13.90 7.17 16.27
CA LYS A 44 14.79 7.59 15.18
C LYS A 44 14.44 6.88 13.87
N GLY A 45 14.23 5.56 13.94
CA GLY A 45 13.83 4.75 12.79
C GLY A 45 12.51 5.21 12.17
N VAL A 46 11.49 5.50 13.00
CA VAL A 46 10.19 6.02 12.55
C VAL A 46 10.37 7.34 11.80
N ARG A 47 11.08 8.29 12.39
CA ARG A 47 11.29 9.62 11.79
C ARG A 47 12.06 9.54 10.48
N GLU A 48 13.17 8.85 10.46
CA GLU A 48 14.01 8.72 9.28
C GLU A 48 13.31 7.91 8.17
N GLY A 49 12.63 6.82 8.53
CA GLY A 49 11.84 6.03 7.59
C GLY A 49 10.71 6.83 6.97
N ALA A 50 9.95 7.59 7.76
CA ALA A 50 8.84 8.40 7.29
C ALA A 50 9.28 9.59 6.43
N LEU A 51 10.47 10.14 6.67
CA LEU A 51 11.02 11.27 5.92
C LEU A 51 11.86 10.86 4.69
N GLY A 52 12.03 9.55 4.45
CA GLY A 52 12.87 9.06 3.37
C GLY A 52 14.37 9.27 3.62
N LYS A 53 14.78 9.33 4.89
CA LYS A 53 16.16 9.56 5.32
C LYS A 53 16.77 8.35 6.04
N ALA A 54 16.13 7.19 5.96
CA ALA A 54 16.63 5.97 6.59
C ALA A 54 18.06 5.62 6.09
N THR A 55 18.87 5.13 6.99
CA THR A 55 20.26 4.74 6.67
C THR A 55 20.37 3.40 5.95
N GLN A 56 19.26 2.72 5.77
CA GLN A 56 19.16 1.46 5.04
C GLN A 56 17.84 1.38 4.27
N GLU A 57 17.84 0.57 3.22
CA GLU A 57 16.63 0.29 2.45
C GLU A 57 15.56 -0.43 3.28
N HIS A 58 14.29 -0.16 3.00
CA HIS A 58 13.16 -0.77 3.70
C HIS A 58 13.19 -2.30 3.64
N ASP A 59 13.52 -2.88 2.48
CA ASP A 59 13.64 -4.33 2.31
C ASP A 59 14.68 -4.94 3.25
N LYS A 60 15.81 -4.25 3.44
CA LYS A 60 16.83 -4.69 4.40
C LYS A 60 16.29 -4.69 5.83
N SER A 61 15.56 -3.65 6.22
CA SER A 61 14.90 -3.60 7.53
C SER A 61 13.93 -4.77 7.73
N LEU A 62 13.11 -5.08 6.72
CA LEU A 62 12.20 -6.22 6.77
C LEU A 62 12.93 -7.56 6.88
N ASP A 63 14.03 -7.75 6.16
CA ASP A 63 14.84 -8.97 6.22
C ASP A 63 15.46 -9.14 7.61
N MET A 64 15.98 -8.07 8.19
CA MET A 64 16.54 -8.07 9.56
C MET A 64 15.48 -8.45 10.59
N LEU A 65 14.28 -7.86 10.50
CA LEU A 65 13.16 -8.16 11.41
C LEU A 65 12.70 -9.61 11.26
N ARG A 66 12.57 -10.09 10.04
CA ARG A 66 12.18 -11.48 9.76
C ARG A 66 13.19 -12.47 10.34
N GLU A 67 14.48 -12.26 10.08
CA GLU A 67 15.55 -13.11 10.59
C GLU A 67 15.57 -13.14 12.12
N TYR A 68 15.45 -11.98 12.76
CA TYR A 68 15.42 -11.90 14.22
C TYR A 68 14.17 -12.57 14.81
N PHE A 69 12.97 -12.15 14.40
CA PHE A 69 11.72 -12.61 15.03
C PHE A 69 11.34 -14.03 14.65
N MET A 70 11.61 -14.48 13.44
CA MET A 70 11.22 -15.82 12.97
C MET A 70 12.28 -16.89 13.20
N THR A 71 13.55 -16.53 13.39
CA THR A 71 14.66 -17.47 13.51
C THR A 71 15.46 -17.27 14.80
N LYS A 72 16.21 -16.19 14.92
CA LYS A 72 17.18 -15.98 16.00
C LYS A 72 16.56 -15.99 17.40
N ARG A 73 15.44 -15.29 17.58
CA ARG A 73 14.77 -15.18 18.88
C ARG A 73 14.25 -16.55 19.35
N GLY A 74 13.67 -17.34 18.47
CA GLY A 74 13.18 -18.69 18.76
C GLY A 74 14.32 -19.65 19.11
N GLU A 75 15.42 -19.62 18.36
CA GLU A 75 16.60 -20.45 18.61
C GLU A 75 17.24 -20.13 19.96
N ARG A 76 17.34 -18.84 20.29
CA ARG A 76 17.86 -18.38 21.59
C ARG A 76 16.96 -18.78 22.75
N ALA A 77 15.64 -18.69 22.57
CA ALA A 77 14.67 -19.17 23.57
C ALA A 77 14.78 -20.67 23.81
N GLN A 78 14.96 -21.48 22.76
CA GLN A 78 15.20 -22.92 22.88
C GLN A 78 16.49 -23.22 23.62
N ALA A 79 17.58 -22.52 23.32
CA ALA A 79 18.86 -22.69 24.01
C ALA A 79 18.76 -22.37 25.50
N VAL A 80 18.02 -21.33 25.88
CA VAL A 80 17.76 -21.01 27.28
C VAL A 80 16.92 -22.09 27.96
N ALA A 81 15.85 -22.57 27.29
CA ALA A 81 15.01 -23.63 27.83
C ALA A 81 15.79 -24.93 28.05
N GLN A 82 16.71 -25.26 27.13
CA GLN A 82 17.58 -26.43 27.26
C GLN A 82 18.53 -26.29 28.46
N LYS A 83 19.18 -25.13 28.61
CA LYS A 83 20.04 -24.86 29.77
C LYS A 83 19.30 -24.96 31.10
N ARG A 84 18.06 -24.46 31.16
CA ARG A 84 17.20 -24.61 32.35
C ARG A 84 16.90 -26.06 32.66
N ALA A 85 16.52 -26.82 31.63
CA ALA A 85 16.22 -28.23 31.79
C ALA A 85 17.44 -29.02 32.29
N GLU A 86 18.63 -28.75 31.78
CA GLU A 86 19.89 -29.36 32.23
C GLU A 86 20.19 -28.98 33.68
N ALA A 87 20.06 -27.73 34.06
CA ALA A 87 20.27 -27.27 35.47
C ALA A 87 19.25 -27.89 36.44
N ASP A 88 17.97 -27.94 36.04
CA ASP A 88 16.92 -28.59 36.83
C ASP A 88 17.17 -30.07 37.00
N SER A 89 17.66 -30.76 35.97
CA SER A 89 17.99 -32.17 36.00
C SER A 89 19.12 -32.45 37.02
N VAL A 90 20.16 -31.61 37.06
CA VAL A 90 21.23 -31.71 38.05
C VAL A 90 20.70 -31.48 39.47
N ARG A 91 19.84 -30.49 39.69
CA ARG A 91 19.23 -30.19 40.98
C ARG A 91 18.36 -31.33 41.50
N LEU A 92 17.50 -31.91 40.62
CA LEU A 92 16.60 -33.01 40.96
C LEU A 92 17.36 -34.32 41.26
N ALA A 93 18.51 -34.52 40.66
CA ALA A 93 19.39 -35.67 40.92
C ALA A 93 20.26 -35.49 42.19
N GLY A 94 20.13 -34.36 42.93
CA GLY A 94 20.93 -34.08 44.10
C GLY A 94 22.40 -33.76 43.81
N GLY A 95 22.70 -33.32 42.56
CA GLY A 95 24.03 -32.97 42.13
C GLY A 95 24.51 -31.60 42.64
N ASP A 96 25.77 -31.30 42.37
CA ASP A 96 26.40 -30.03 42.77
C ASP A 96 25.92 -28.86 41.89
N THR A 97 24.98 -28.09 42.40
CA THR A 97 24.38 -26.93 41.73
C THR A 97 25.29 -25.70 41.70
N THR A 98 26.42 -25.73 42.42
CA THR A 98 27.37 -24.59 42.46
C THR A 98 28.13 -24.41 41.14
N LYS A 99 28.17 -25.45 40.33
CA LYS A 99 28.87 -25.49 39.03
C LYS A 99 27.90 -25.33 37.82
N VAL A 100 26.61 -25.18 38.08
CA VAL A 100 25.60 -25.06 37.06
C VAL A 100 25.07 -23.64 37.00
N GLU A 101 25.32 -22.96 35.90
CA GLU A 101 24.76 -21.64 35.63
C GLU A 101 23.26 -21.77 35.27
N TYR A 102 22.41 -21.25 36.15
CA TYR A 102 20.98 -21.21 35.87
C TYR A 102 20.66 -19.92 35.12
N PRO A 103 20.04 -20.02 33.91
CA PRO A 103 19.68 -18.84 33.11
C PRO A 103 18.77 -17.89 33.89
N ALA A 104 18.87 -16.60 33.62
CA ALA A 104 17.98 -15.59 34.19
C ALA A 104 16.50 -15.98 33.91
N ALA A 105 15.61 -15.56 34.83
CA ALA A 105 14.17 -15.86 34.66
C ALA A 105 13.61 -15.28 33.38
N ASP A 106 14.08 -14.12 32.98
CA ASP A 106 13.65 -13.36 31.78
C ASP A 106 14.91 -12.95 30.99
N PRO A 107 15.56 -13.90 30.29
CA PRO A 107 16.75 -13.55 29.54
C PRO A 107 16.42 -12.67 28.35
N ASP A 108 17.24 -11.65 28.18
CA ASP A 108 17.21 -10.83 26.98
C ASP A 108 17.59 -11.69 25.76
N MET A 109 16.77 -11.66 24.74
CA MET A 109 16.99 -12.43 23.50
C MET A 109 17.81 -11.68 22.45
N PHE A 110 18.30 -10.48 22.76
CA PHE A 110 19.30 -9.79 21.97
C PHE A 110 20.71 -10.27 22.32
N GLU A 111 21.51 -10.47 21.32
CA GLU A 111 22.92 -10.93 21.48
C GLU A 111 23.81 -9.83 22.04
N SER A 112 23.51 -8.57 21.70
CA SER A 112 24.28 -7.39 22.10
C SER A 112 23.41 -6.14 22.08
N GLU A 113 23.90 -5.07 22.70
CA GLU A 113 23.28 -3.73 22.60
C GLU A 113 23.27 -3.21 21.17
N GLU A 114 24.27 -3.57 20.36
CA GLU A 114 24.32 -3.22 18.95
C GLU A 114 23.17 -3.87 18.18
N GLU A 115 22.95 -5.18 18.36
CA GLU A 115 21.82 -5.87 17.73
C GLU A 115 20.47 -5.28 18.21
N ARG A 116 20.33 -5.00 19.50
CA ARG A 116 19.14 -4.34 20.04
C ARG A 116 18.83 -3.03 19.32
N THR A 117 19.84 -2.18 19.16
CA THR A 117 19.72 -0.89 18.48
C THR A 117 19.40 -1.06 17.00
N GLU A 118 20.07 -1.98 16.31
CA GLU A 118 19.81 -2.24 14.88
C GLU A 118 18.43 -2.79 14.60
N ILE A 119 17.95 -3.75 15.39
CA ILE A 119 16.61 -4.32 15.25
C ILE A 119 15.54 -3.28 15.63
N SER A 120 15.78 -2.50 16.68
CA SER A 120 14.88 -1.42 17.08
C SER A 120 14.75 -0.34 16.00
N TYR A 121 15.87 0.03 15.39
CA TYR A 121 15.90 0.97 14.26
C TYR A 121 15.16 0.41 13.03
N ALA A 122 15.39 -0.86 12.69
CA ALA A 122 14.69 -1.53 11.60
C ALA A 122 13.18 -1.59 11.83
N PHE A 123 12.76 -1.87 13.05
CA PHE A 123 11.34 -1.85 13.46
C PHE A 123 10.73 -0.45 13.29
N GLY A 124 11.44 0.58 13.75
CA GLY A 124 11.03 1.97 13.53
C GLY A 124 10.97 2.34 12.04
N ASN A 125 11.92 1.90 11.25
CA ASN A 125 11.93 2.14 9.80
C ASN A 125 10.70 1.56 9.10
N ASP A 126 10.28 0.36 9.46
CA ASP A 126 9.07 -0.25 8.89
C ASP A 126 7.82 0.57 9.24
N ILE A 127 7.68 1.00 10.48
CA ILE A 127 6.59 1.90 10.89
C ILE A 127 6.64 3.20 10.09
N GLY A 128 7.79 3.85 10.03
CA GLY A 128 7.96 5.11 9.30
C GLY A 128 7.69 4.99 7.80
N TYR A 129 8.16 3.93 7.19
CA TYR A 129 7.87 3.64 5.79
C TYR A 129 6.37 3.52 5.52
N ASN A 130 5.65 2.77 6.34
CA ASN A 130 4.19 2.63 6.20
C ASN A 130 3.45 3.94 6.44
N ILE A 131 3.89 4.77 7.37
CA ILE A 131 3.36 6.13 7.56
C ILE A 131 3.53 6.97 6.30
N ALA A 132 4.72 6.95 5.70
CA ALA A 132 4.99 7.68 4.46
C ALA A 132 4.12 7.22 3.28
N GLN A 133 3.88 5.91 3.18
CA GLN A 133 3.06 5.32 2.11
C GLN A 133 1.57 5.58 2.30
N SER A 134 1.12 5.88 3.51
CA SER A 134 -0.30 6.10 3.80
C SER A 134 -0.89 7.36 3.14
N GLY A 135 -0.04 8.32 2.77
CA GLY A 135 -0.47 9.62 2.24
C GLY A 135 -1.18 10.52 3.26
N MET A 136 -1.28 10.12 4.51
CA MET A 136 -1.94 10.89 5.57
C MET A 136 -1.07 12.08 6.02
N PRO A 137 -1.69 13.20 6.44
CA PRO A 137 -0.99 14.36 6.95
C PRO A 137 -0.51 14.14 8.38
N ILE A 138 0.60 13.44 8.56
CA ILE A 138 1.13 13.04 9.86
C ILE A 138 2.19 14.00 10.35
N GLN A 139 2.10 14.36 11.63
CA GLN A 139 3.11 15.10 12.37
C GLN A 139 3.88 14.14 13.28
N LEU A 140 5.12 13.85 12.90
CA LEU A 140 5.93 12.77 13.50
C LEU A 140 6.24 12.97 14.98
N VAL A 141 6.34 14.22 15.44
CA VAL A 141 6.55 14.50 16.87
C VAL A 141 5.45 13.89 17.73
N TRP A 142 4.21 13.86 17.23
CA TRP A 142 3.07 13.31 17.96
C TRP A 142 3.03 11.78 17.91
N ILE A 143 3.58 11.15 16.88
CA ILE A 143 3.76 9.68 16.86
C ILE A 143 4.68 9.26 18.00
N GLY A 144 5.86 9.85 18.09
CA GLY A 144 6.83 9.54 19.14
C GLY A 144 6.33 9.88 20.55
N GLU A 145 5.72 11.05 20.72
CA GLU A 145 5.14 11.48 21.98
C GLU A 145 4.04 10.52 22.47
N ALA A 146 3.14 10.11 21.59
CA ALA A 146 2.07 9.17 21.92
C ALA A 146 2.61 7.80 22.32
N MET A 147 3.57 7.26 21.55
CA MET A 147 4.21 5.99 21.89
C MET A 147 4.89 6.04 23.26
N GLN A 148 5.59 7.12 23.57
CA GLN A 148 6.22 7.32 24.88
C GLN A 148 5.18 7.43 25.98
N ASN A 149 4.13 8.22 25.79
CA ASN A 149 3.07 8.40 26.78
C ASN A 149 2.36 7.08 27.13
N VAL A 150 2.13 6.22 26.14
CA VAL A 150 1.58 4.88 26.37
C VAL A 150 2.52 4.04 27.23
N ARG A 151 3.82 4.02 26.94
CA ARG A 151 4.82 3.31 27.74
C ARG A 151 4.86 3.79 29.18
N ASP A 152 4.73 5.09 29.39
CA ASP A 152 4.80 5.73 30.71
C ASP A 152 3.46 5.72 31.46
N ASN A 153 2.44 5.02 30.94
CA ASN A 153 1.07 5.02 31.47
C ASN A 153 0.47 6.43 31.63
N ASN A 154 0.77 7.29 30.72
CA ASN A 154 0.47 8.72 30.74
C ASN A 154 -0.18 9.17 29.41
N ALA A 155 -0.86 8.26 28.73
CA ALA A 155 -1.49 8.54 27.44
C ALA A 155 -2.60 9.59 27.58
N LYS A 156 -2.63 10.54 26.64
CA LYS A 156 -3.68 11.58 26.53
C LYS A 156 -5.00 11.05 26.01
N MET A 157 -4.98 9.90 25.36
CA MET A 157 -6.15 9.18 24.87
C MET A 157 -6.10 7.75 25.40
N THR A 158 -7.23 7.27 25.91
CA THR A 158 -7.38 5.85 26.26
C THR A 158 -7.41 5.01 24.97
N GLU A 159 -7.22 3.71 25.10
CA GLU A 159 -7.31 2.81 23.95
C GLU A 159 -8.67 2.89 23.24
N ASP A 160 -9.77 2.98 24.00
CA ASP A 160 -11.11 3.14 23.46
C ASP A 160 -11.27 4.47 22.72
N GLU A 161 -10.75 5.56 23.25
CA GLU A 161 -10.76 6.87 22.59
C GLU A 161 -9.94 6.86 21.30
N VAL A 162 -8.79 6.19 21.30
CA VAL A 162 -7.97 6.00 20.09
C VAL A 162 -8.75 5.23 19.02
N ASN A 163 -9.35 4.10 19.38
CA ASN A 163 -10.12 3.29 18.46
C ASN A 163 -11.34 4.03 17.90
N GLN A 164 -12.06 4.76 18.74
CA GLN A 164 -13.21 5.58 18.32
C GLN A 164 -12.77 6.70 17.37
N TYR A 165 -11.67 7.40 17.69
CA TYR A 165 -11.16 8.47 16.83
C TYR A 165 -10.69 7.95 15.48
N LEU A 166 -9.92 6.86 15.45
CA LEU A 166 -9.44 6.28 14.19
C LEU A 166 -10.59 5.76 13.33
N GLN A 167 -11.60 5.15 13.93
CA GLN A 167 -12.81 4.74 13.22
C GLN A 167 -13.54 5.94 12.61
N TYR A 168 -13.74 7.00 13.38
CA TYR A 168 -14.33 8.25 12.90
C TYR A 168 -13.50 8.85 11.75
N TYR A 169 -12.18 8.93 11.92
CA TYR A 169 -11.30 9.48 10.91
C TYR A 169 -11.39 8.73 9.58
N PHE A 170 -11.26 7.41 9.61
CA PHE A 170 -11.24 6.62 8.37
C PHE A 170 -12.62 6.44 7.73
N MET A 171 -13.69 6.40 8.51
CA MET A 171 -15.05 6.15 8.00
C MET A 171 -15.85 7.40 7.70
N VAL A 172 -15.53 8.53 8.33
CA VAL A 172 -16.32 9.77 8.22
C VAL A 172 -15.47 10.95 7.76
N LYS A 173 -14.44 11.31 8.53
CA LYS A 173 -13.69 12.54 8.31
C LYS A 173 -12.89 12.51 7.01
N ARG A 174 -12.06 11.50 6.81
CA ARG A 174 -11.22 11.36 5.60
C ARG A 174 -12.05 11.27 4.31
N PRO A 175 -13.10 10.43 4.23
CA PRO A 175 -13.96 10.39 3.05
C PRO A 175 -14.60 11.75 2.71
N ALA A 176 -15.06 12.49 3.71
CA ALA A 176 -15.66 13.81 3.50
C ALA A 176 -14.62 14.84 3.03
N GLU A 177 -13.44 14.87 3.65
CA GLU A 177 -12.33 15.75 3.24
C GLU A 177 -11.86 15.44 1.81
N ASN A 178 -11.76 14.17 1.47
CA ASN A 178 -11.38 13.74 0.12
C ASN A 178 -12.43 14.13 -0.92
N ALA A 179 -13.71 13.97 -0.60
CA ALA A 179 -14.81 14.38 -1.50
C ALA A 179 -14.77 15.88 -1.80
N GLU A 180 -14.57 16.68 -0.77
CA GLU A 180 -14.50 18.15 -0.90
C GLU A 180 -13.25 18.58 -1.68
N ALA A 181 -12.09 18.02 -1.36
CA ALA A 181 -10.84 18.28 -2.05
C ALA A 181 -10.89 17.83 -3.53
N SER A 182 -11.49 16.67 -3.81
CA SER A 182 -11.69 16.18 -5.18
C SER A 182 -12.59 17.12 -5.99
N LYS A 183 -13.68 17.57 -5.40
CA LYS A 183 -14.58 18.54 -6.02
C LYS A 183 -13.87 19.85 -6.37
N ALA A 184 -13.14 20.40 -5.44
CA ALA A 184 -12.39 21.64 -5.65
C ALA A 184 -11.31 21.49 -6.74
N TRP A 185 -10.62 20.37 -6.74
CA TRP A 185 -9.60 20.06 -7.75
C TRP A 185 -10.20 19.91 -9.17
N LEU A 186 -11.34 19.26 -9.30
CA LEU A 186 -12.06 19.13 -10.57
C LEU A 186 -12.58 20.49 -11.06
N GLU A 187 -13.15 21.30 -10.19
CA GLU A 187 -13.62 22.66 -10.53
C GLU A 187 -12.47 23.54 -11.05
N LYS A 188 -11.31 23.45 -10.41
CA LYS A 188 -10.10 24.15 -10.86
C LYS A 188 -9.59 23.64 -12.21
N THR A 189 -9.62 22.31 -12.40
CA THR A 189 -9.18 21.68 -13.64
C THR A 189 -10.09 22.04 -14.81
N GLU A 190 -11.39 22.08 -14.60
CA GLU A 190 -12.40 22.46 -15.62
C GLU A 190 -12.12 23.83 -16.25
N LYS A 191 -11.53 24.74 -15.48
CA LYS A 191 -11.19 26.09 -15.94
C LYS A 191 -9.92 26.17 -16.80
N LYS A 192 -9.15 25.09 -16.87
CA LYS A 192 -7.94 25.04 -17.68
C LYS A 192 -8.26 25.03 -19.17
N SER A 193 -7.37 25.65 -19.97
CA SER A 193 -7.52 25.72 -21.42
C SER A 193 -7.61 24.34 -22.06
N GLY A 194 -8.59 24.14 -22.94
CA GLY A 194 -8.78 22.91 -23.70
C GLY A 194 -9.45 21.76 -22.93
N VAL A 195 -9.78 21.97 -21.66
CA VAL A 195 -10.52 20.97 -20.87
C VAL A 195 -12.02 21.06 -21.18
N LYS A 196 -12.61 19.92 -21.47
CA LYS A 196 -14.04 19.75 -21.73
C LYS A 196 -14.66 18.86 -20.67
N LYS A 197 -15.98 18.94 -20.53
CA LYS A 197 -16.76 18.15 -19.57
C LYS A 197 -17.86 17.37 -20.28
N THR A 198 -17.99 16.11 -19.96
CA THR A 198 -19.11 15.28 -20.42
C THR A 198 -20.33 15.47 -19.53
N GLU A 199 -21.46 14.93 -19.96
CA GLU A 199 -22.71 14.96 -19.18
C GLU A 199 -22.59 14.24 -17.84
N SER A 200 -21.79 13.16 -17.76
CA SER A 200 -21.53 12.42 -16.52
C SER A 200 -20.62 13.14 -15.53
N GLY A 201 -19.99 14.24 -15.94
CA GLY A 201 -19.05 14.99 -15.13
C GLY A 201 -17.58 14.66 -15.38
N LEU A 202 -17.27 13.74 -16.29
CA LEU A 202 -15.91 13.44 -16.72
C LEU A 202 -15.26 14.66 -17.37
N LEU A 203 -14.08 15.06 -16.88
CA LEU A 203 -13.26 16.07 -17.54
C LEU A 203 -12.24 15.41 -18.44
N TYR A 204 -12.01 15.99 -19.61
CA TYR A 204 -11.06 15.44 -20.58
C TYR A 204 -10.41 16.52 -21.43
N LYS A 205 -9.23 16.19 -21.93
CA LYS A 205 -8.53 16.99 -22.93
C LYS A 205 -7.93 16.05 -23.97
N VAL A 206 -8.35 16.20 -25.21
CA VAL A 206 -7.80 15.47 -26.36
C VAL A 206 -6.59 16.23 -26.88
N THR A 207 -5.41 15.64 -26.78
CA THR A 207 -4.17 16.21 -27.36
C THR A 207 -3.87 15.65 -28.74
N ASP A 208 -4.40 14.47 -29.05
CA ASP A 208 -4.39 13.88 -30.38
C ASP A 208 -5.69 13.09 -30.57
N ALA A 209 -6.47 13.40 -31.57
CA ALA A 209 -7.74 12.75 -31.82
C ALA A 209 -7.59 11.32 -32.37
N GLY A 210 -6.43 11.00 -32.96
CA GLY A 210 -6.19 9.72 -33.61
C GLY A 210 -7.00 9.51 -34.86
N ASP A 211 -7.12 8.25 -35.29
CA ASP A 211 -7.89 7.85 -36.46
C ASP A 211 -9.38 7.70 -36.12
N ALA A 212 -10.20 8.65 -36.58
CA ALA A 212 -11.64 8.64 -36.35
C ALA A 212 -12.37 7.42 -36.96
N SER A 213 -11.75 6.72 -37.89
CA SER A 213 -12.31 5.50 -38.50
C SER A 213 -12.09 4.25 -37.61
N VAL A 214 -11.19 4.32 -36.64
CA VAL A 214 -10.84 3.24 -35.72
C VAL A 214 -11.02 3.73 -34.28
N MET A 215 -12.27 3.85 -33.86
CA MET A 215 -12.64 4.27 -32.50
C MET A 215 -13.34 3.14 -31.76
N PRO A 216 -13.15 3.03 -30.43
CA PRO A 216 -14.00 2.17 -29.63
C PRO A 216 -15.45 2.68 -29.70
N LYS A 217 -16.41 1.78 -29.90
CA LYS A 217 -17.84 2.11 -30.01
C LYS A 217 -18.73 1.33 -29.07
N ASP A 218 -18.27 0.20 -28.59
CA ASP A 218 -19.00 -0.71 -27.72
C ASP A 218 -18.18 -0.94 -26.44
N PRO A 219 -18.82 -0.92 -25.26
CA PRO A 219 -18.12 -1.22 -24.00
C PRO A 219 -17.42 -2.59 -23.96
N ARG A 220 -17.77 -3.50 -24.85
CA ARG A 220 -17.12 -4.82 -24.99
C ARG A 220 -15.87 -4.79 -25.88
N ASP A 221 -15.60 -3.70 -26.57
CA ASP A 221 -14.39 -3.55 -27.37
C ASP A 221 -13.14 -3.62 -26.45
N VAL A 222 -12.06 -4.19 -26.98
CA VAL A 222 -10.77 -4.27 -26.29
C VAL A 222 -9.87 -3.15 -26.77
N VAL A 223 -9.35 -2.38 -25.84
CA VAL A 223 -8.40 -1.31 -26.13
C VAL A 223 -7.00 -1.72 -25.71
N LYS A 224 -6.02 -1.34 -26.51
CA LYS A 224 -4.60 -1.49 -26.25
C LYS A 224 -4.02 -0.10 -25.99
N VAL A 225 -3.45 0.10 -24.81
CA VAL A 225 -3.10 1.44 -24.31
C VAL A 225 -1.74 1.48 -23.64
N HIS A 226 -1.09 2.65 -23.73
CA HIS A 226 -0.15 3.11 -22.72
C HIS A 226 -0.86 4.11 -21.82
N TYR A 227 -0.58 4.05 -20.52
CA TYR A 227 -1.25 4.93 -19.57
C TYR A 227 -0.39 5.23 -18.34
N THR A 228 -0.72 6.34 -17.71
CA THR A 228 -0.19 6.72 -16.42
C THR A 228 -1.31 7.34 -15.60
N GLY A 229 -1.61 6.71 -14.46
CA GLY A 229 -2.60 7.19 -13.49
C GLY A 229 -1.91 7.89 -12.32
N ARG A 230 -2.43 9.07 -11.94
CA ARG A 230 -1.94 9.88 -10.83
C ARG A 230 -3.05 10.27 -9.88
N THR A 231 -2.69 10.39 -8.61
CA THR A 231 -3.55 11.02 -7.61
C THR A 231 -3.62 12.53 -7.82
N ARG A 232 -4.51 13.21 -7.11
CA ARG A 232 -4.62 14.68 -7.13
C ARG A 232 -3.30 15.38 -6.79
N GLU A 233 -2.48 14.78 -5.95
CA GLU A 233 -1.17 15.28 -5.54
C GLU A 233 -0.06 15.00 -6.57
N GLY A 234 -0.39 14.30 -7.65
CA GLY A 234 0.54 13.95 -8.72
C GLY A 234 1.35 12.69 -8.49
N LYS A 235 1.01 11.88 -7.48
CA LYS A 235 1.64 10.59 -7.25
C LYS A 235 1.17 9.57 -8.29
N VAL A 236 2.11 8.94 -8.98
CA VAL A 236 1.81 7.84 -9.91
C VAL A 236 1.45 6.59 -9.09
N PHE A 237 0.27 6.06 -9.30
CA PHE A 237 -0.19 4.83 -8.65
C PHE A 237 -0.22 3.62 -9.59
N ASP A 238 -0.32 3.86 -10.90
CA ASP A 238 -0.30 2.81 -11.91
C ASP A 238 0.16 3.38 -13.25
N THR A 239 1.00 2.63 -13.96
CA THR A 239 1.52 3.06 -15.25
C THR A 239 2.03 1.87 -16.06
N SER A 240 1.87 1.95 -17.39
CA SER A 240 2.51 1.05 -18.34
C SER A 240 3.93 1.48 -18.72
N LYS A 241 4.36 2.68 -18.30
CA LYS A 241 5.65 3.26 -18.70
C LYS A 241 6.69 3.18 -17.58
N PHE A 242 7.82 2.55 -17.87
CA PHE A 242 8.95 2.41 -16.94
C PHE A 242 9.42 3.76 -16.38
N ALA A 243 9.55 4.78 -17.24
CA ALA A 243 10.02 6.11 -16.83
C ALA A 243 9.16 6.77 -15.74
N ASN A 244 7.89 6.40 -15.63
CA ASN A 244 6.94 6.96 -14.65
C ASN A 244 6.81 6.12 -13.39
N ARG A 245 7.51 4.99 -13.29
CA ARG A 245 7.53 4.17 -12.08
C ARG A 245 8.41 4.78 -11.00
N SER A 246 8.17 4.41 -9.75
CA SER A 246 9.03 4.80 -8.62
C SER A 246 10.44 4.24 -8.79
N LYS A 247 11.42 4.85 -8.12
CA LYS A 247 12.81 4.33 -8.13
C LYS A 247 12.89 2.88 -7.66
N GLU A 248 12.15 2.53 -6.62
CA GLU A 248 12.09 1.15 -6.09
C GLU A 248 11.59 0.16 -7.13
N GLN A 249 10.49 0.51 -7.82
CA GLN A 249 9.94 -0.31 -8.90
C GLN A 249 10.90 -0.41 -10.08
N GLN A 250 11.54 0.70 -10.46
CA GLN A 250 12.54 0.70 -11.53
C GLN A 250 13.73 -0.20 -11.22
N GLU A 251 14.26 -0.15 -10.00
CA GLU A 251 15.35 -1.01 -9.56
C GLU A 251 14.95 -2.50 -9.56
N MET A 252 13.74 -2.80 -9.13
CA MET A 252 13.20 -4.17 -9.17
C MET A 252 13.09 -4.68 -10.61
N ILE A 253 12.57 -3.87 -11.53
CA ILE A 253 12.45 -4.22 -12.95
C ILE A 253 13.81 -4.41 -13.59
N LYS A 254 14.80 -3.56 -13.30
CA LYS A 254 16.17 -3.71 -13.77
C LYS A 254 16.82 -5.04 -13.32
N LYS A 255 16.54 -5.47 -12.10
CA LYS A 255 17.00 -6.77 -11.59
C LYS A 255 16.35 -7.95 -12.31
N GLN A 256 15.06 -7.83 -12.61
CA GLN A 256 14.31 -8.89 -13.29
C GLN A 256 14.58 -8.97 -14.80
N ARG A 257 14.78 -7.82 -15.43
CA ARG A 257 14.97 -7.69 -16.88
C ARG A 257 16.11 -6.71 -17.22
N PRO A 258 17.38 -7.10 -16.95
CA PRO A 258 18.50 -6.16 -17.08
C PRO A 258 18.75 -5.69 -18.52
N ASP A 259 18.38 -6.48 -19.53
CA ASP A 259 18.64 -6.19 -20.93
C ASP A 259 17.53 -5.39 -21.63
N ASP A 260 16.32 -5.40 -21.08
CA ASP A 260 15.15 -4.78 -21.68
C ASP A 260 14.22 -4.08 -20.67
N PHE A 261 14.76 -3.62 -19.54
CA PHE A 261 14.02 -3.03 -18.44
C PHE A 261 13.21 -1.79 -18.84
N ASP A 262 13.66 -1.03 -19.81
CA ASP A 262 13.05 0.21 -20.31
C ASP A 262 12.11 0.00 -21.50
N LYS A 263 11.90 -1.25 -21.91
CA LYS A 263 10.96 -1.59 -22.98
C LYS A 263 9.54 -1.61 -22.43
N ASP A 264 8.79 -0.59 -22.79
CA ASP A 264 7.38 -0.47 -22.42
C ASP A 264 6.50 -1.35 -23.30
N GLU A 265 5.62 -2.13 -22.67
CA GLU A 265 4.62 -2.90 -23.38
C GLU A 265 3.23 -2.32 -23.11
N PRO A 266 2.43 -2.07 -24.17
CA PRO A 266 1.06 -1.63 -23.99
C PRO A 266 0.21 -2.73 -23.35
N VAL A 267 -0.84 -2.31 -22.63
CA VAL A 267 -1.73 -3.20 -21.91
C VAL A 267 -3.08 -3.24 -22.62
N GLU A 268 -3.70 -4.41 -22.68
CA GLU A 268 -5.02 -4.61 -23.25
C GLU A 268 -6.09 -4.69 -22.17
N PHE A 269 -7.19 -3.96 -22.37
CA PHE A 269 -8.35 -3.98 -21.49
C PHE A 269 -9.65 -4.06 -22.28
N PRO A 270 -10.59 -4.94 -21.90
CA PRO A 270 -11.99 -4.78 -22.29
C PRO A 270 -12.57 -3.54 -21.62
N LEU A 271 -13.24 -2.66 -22.36
CA LEU A 271 -13.76 -1.39 -21.82
C LEU A 271 -14.84 -1.57 -20.74
N ASN A 272 -15.53 -2.71 -20.70
CA ASN A 272 -16.52 -3.02 -19.66
C ASN A 272 -15.90 -3.58 -18.36
N ARG A 273 -14.57 -3.71 -18.30
CA ARG A 273 -13.83 -4.21 -17.12
C ARG A 273 -12.88 -3.18 -16.51
N VAL A 274 -13.01 -1.94 -16.90
CA VAL A 274 -12.26 -0.81 -16.35
C VAL A 274 -13.20 0.16 -15.65
N ILE A 275 -12.66 1.13 -14.94
CA ILE A 275 -13.48 2.16 -14.29
C ILE A 275 -14.35 2.91 -15.30
N PRO A 276 -15.57 3.36 -14.91
CA PRO A 276 -16.51 4.02 -15.84
C PRO A 276 -15.91 5.21 -16.58
N GLY A 277 -15.05 5.99 -15.95
CA GLY A 277 -14.36 7.11 -16.57
C GLY A 277 -13.49 6.71 -17.77
N TRP A 278 -12.89 5.52 -17.74
CA TRP A 278 -12.15 4.96 -18.89
C TRP A 278 -13.10 4.46 -19.97
N THR A 279 -14.15 3.74 -19.59
CA THR A 279 -15.14 3.25 -20.55
C THR A 279 -15.71 4.39 -21.40
N GLU A 280 -16.07 5.48 -20.76
CA GLU A 280 -16.58 6.69 -21.42
C GLU A 280 -15.47 7.45 -22.17
N GLY A 281 -14.34 7.70 -21.49
CA GLY A 281 -13.28 8.56 -22.00
C GLY A 281 -12.56 8.03 -23.22
N LEU A 282 -12.30 6.72 -23.29
CA LEU A 282 -11.59 6.11 -24.43
C LEU A 282 -12.46 6.00 -25.70
N GLN A 283 -13.75 6.20 -25.60
CA GLN A 283 -14.63 6.32 -26.76
C GLN A 283 -14.60 7.71 -27.41
N LEU A 284 -13.82 8.64 -26.85
CA LEU A 284 -13.69 10.01 -27.37
C LEU A 284 -12.51 10.19 -28.34
N VAL A 285 -11.65 9.19 -28.49
CA VAL A 285 -10.48 9.20 -29.36
C VAL A 285 -10.41 7.95 -30.21
N GLY A 286 -9.70 8.04 -31.35
CA GLY A 286 -9.41 6.91 -32.21
C GLY A 286 -8.00 6.34 -32.02
N LYS A 287 -7.68 5.30 -32.81
CA LYS A 287 -6.35 4.67 -32.80
C LYS A 287 -5.25 5.69 -33.02
N GLY A 288 -4.22 5.66 -32.17
CA GLY A 288 -3.13 6.63 -32.14
C GLY A 288 -3.45 7.88 -31.33
N GLY A 289 -4.67 8.01 -30.82
CA GLY A 289 -5.11 9.17 -30.04
C GLY A 289 -4.49 9.26 -28.65
N LYS A 290 -4.43 10.48 -28.14
CA LYS A 290 -3.94 10.78 -26.79
C LYS A 290 -4.96 11.64 -26.07
N ILE A 291 -5.32 11.25 -24.87
CA ILE A 291 -6.32 11.90 -24.05
C ILE A 291 -5.86 11.96 -22.59
N THR A 292 -6.14 13.08 -21.95
CA THR A 292 -6.04 13.19 -20.50
C THR A 292 -7.43 13.19 -19.90
N LEU A 293 -7.65 12.37 -18.90
CA LEU A 293 -8.91 12.21 -18.17
C LEU A 293 -8.72 12.68 -16.74
N TRP A 294 -9.63 13.49 -16.23
CA TRP A 294 -9.77 13.82 -14.81
C TRP A 294 -11.12 13.28 -14.36
N ILE A 295 -11.04 12.22 -13.57
CA ILE A 295 -12.18 11.33 -13.32
C ILE A 295 -12.70 11.58 -11.93
N PRO A 296 -13.97 12.01 -11.76
CA PRO A 296 -14.61 12.07 -10.47
C PRO A 296 -14.65 10.70 -9.79
N ALA A 297 -14.66 10.67 -8.47
CA ALA A 297 -14.61 9.42 -7.71
C ALA A 297 -15.73 8.43 -8.07
N ASP A 298 -16.95 8.91 -8.35
CA ASP A 298 -18.09 8.08 -8.74
C ASP A 298 -17.91 7.39 -10.11
N LEU A 299 -17.01 7.88 -10.95
CA LEU A 299 -16.59 7.26 -12.21
C LEU A 299 -15.25 6.52 -12.08
N ALA A 300 -14.70 6.41 -10.90
CA ALA A 300 -13.44 5.73 -10.57
C ALA A 300 -13.68 4.66 -9.49
N TYR A 301 -13.09 4.79 -8.33
CA TYR A 301 -13.17 3.78 -7.28
C TYR A 301 -14.13 4.13 -6.14
N GLY A 302 -14.83 5.26 -6.25
CA GLY A 302 -15.92 5.64 -5.35
C GLY A 302 -15.52 5.78 -3.88
N ALA A 303 -16.48 5.51 -3.00
CA ALA A 303 -16.29 5.59 -1.55
C ALA A 303 -15.38 4.50 -0.98
N ARG A 304 -15.16 3.43 -1.73
CA ARG A 304 -14.30 2.31 -1.29
C ARG A 304 -12.81 2.61 -1.49
N GLY A 305 -12.46 3.39 -2.53
CA GLY A 305 -11.08 3.55 -2.96
C GLY A 305 -10.47 2.25 -3.51
N ALA A 306 -9.17 2.21 -3.69
CA ALA A 306 -8.44 1.05 -4.19
C ALA A 306 -7.00 1.05 -3.69
N GLY A 307 -6.55 -0.07 -3.14
CA GLY A 307 -5.19 -0.25 -2.67
C GLY A 307 -4.76 0.80 -1.64
N ARG A 308 -3.46 1.06 -1.58
CA ARG A 308 -2.88 2.05 -0.66
C ARG A 308 -2.99 3.49 -1.15
N ASP A 309 -2.97 3.68 -2.47
CA ASP A 309 -2.77 4.99 -3.07
C ASP A 309 -4.06 5.75 -3.31
N ILE A 310 -5.17 5.05 -3.44
CA ILE A 310 -6.47 5.63 -3.74
C ILE A 310 -7.40 5.46 -2.54
N GLY A 311 -7.57 6.54 -1.79
CA GLY A 311 -8.48 6.59 -0.67
C GLY A 311 -9.95 6.73 -1.09
N PRO A 312 -10.88 6.80 -0.13
CA PRO A 312 -12.28 6.99 -0.40
C PRO A 312 -12.54 8.36 -1.06
N ASN A 313 -13.42 8.40 -2.04
CA ASN A 313 -13.85 9.61 -2.75
C ASN A 313 -12.72 10.40 -3.44
N GLU A 314 -11.70 9.71 -3.90
CA GLU A 314 -10.58 10.33 -4.62
C GLU A 314 -10.89 10.48 -6.12
N ALA A 315 -10.75 11.71 -6.64
CA ALA A 315 -10.67 11.96 -8.06
C ALA A 315 -9.26 11.62 -8.57
N LEU A 316 -9.17 11.18 -9.82
CA LEU A 316 -7.94 10.68 -10.44
C LEU A 316 -7.63 11.39 -11.75
N GLU A 317 -6.35 11.41 -12.11
CA GLU A 317 -5.87 11.83 -13.43
C GLU A 317 -5.27 10.64 -14.17
N PHE A 318 -5.64 10.49 -15.44
CA PHE A 318 -5.02 9.51 -16.35
C PHE A 318 -4.59 10.16 -17.64
N GLU A 319 -3.36 9.95 -18.02
CA GLU A 319 -2.87 10.17 -19.37
C GLU A 319 -2.92 8.84 -20.11
N VAL A 320 -3.64 8.79 -21.23
CA VAL A 320 -3.85 7.56 -21.99
C VAL A 320 -3.52 7.78 -23.46
N GLU A 321 -2.73 6.87 -24.01
CA GLU A 321 -2.49 6.76 -25.45
C GLU A 321 -3.16 5.48 -25.97
N LEU A 322 -4.10 5.64 -26.89
CA LEU A 322 -4.82 4.53 -27.51
C LEU A 322 -3.99 3.96 -28.66
N ILE A 323 -3.34 2.83 -28.44
CA ILE A 323 -2.46 2.19 -29.41
C ILE A 323 -3.25 1.43 -30.47
N ASP A 324 -4.28 0.68 -30.05
CA ASP A 324 -5.12 -0.10 -30.96
C ASP A 324 -6.49 -0.40 -30.34
N VAL A 325 -7.41 -0.80 -31.17
CA VAL A 325 -8.78 -1.20 -30.81
C VAL A 325 -9.09 -2.53 -31.50
N THR A 326 -9.53 -3.50 -30.70
CA THR A 326 -10.10 -4.76 -31.22
C THR A 326 -11.62 -4.72 -31.00
N PRO A 327 -12.42 -4.57 -32.06
CA PRO A 327 -13.88 -4.55 -31.94
C PRO A 327 -14.41 -5.87 -31.39
N TYR A 328 -15.45 -5.78 -30.54
CA TYR A 328 -16.19 -6.97 -30.11
C TYR A 328 -16.91 -7.61 -31.27
N VAL A 329 -16.79 -8.92 -31.37
CA VAL A 329 -17.53 -9.75 -32.33
C VAL A 329 -18.37 -10.73 -31.53
N GLU A 330 -19.68 -10.71 -31.74
CA GLU A 330 -20.56 -11.71 -31.12
C GLU A 330 -20.15 -13.11 -31.58
N PRO A 331 -20.03 -14.08 -30.65
CA PRO A 331 -19.81 -15.47 -31.02
C PRO A 331 -20.99 -15.94 -31.90
N ALA A 332 -20.69 -16.66 -32.99
CA ALA A 332 -21.74 -17.27 -33.79
C ALA A 332 -22.64 -18.14 -32.90
N PRO A 333 -23.98 -18.12 -33.08
CA PRO A 333 -24.87 -18.97 -32.31
C PRO A 333 -24.39 -20.41 -32.45
N ALA A 334 -24.23 -21.13 -31.34
CA ALA A 334 -23.88 -22.53 -31.36
C ALA A 334 -24.91 -23.28 -32.21
N ASP A 335 -24.43 -23.93 -33.28
CA ASP A 335 -25.28 -24.70 -34.17
C ASP A 335 -25.95 -25.79 -33.33
N SER A 336 -27.26 -25.67 -33.10
CA SER A 336 -28.05 -26.64 -32.35
C SER A 336 -28.41 -27.88 -33.15
N THR A 337 -27.62 -28.22 -34.18
CA THR A 337 -27.76 -29.40 -35.01
C THR A 337 -26.67 -30.44 -34.77
N ALA A 338 -26.24 -30.63 -33.50
CA ALA A 338 -25.65 -31.88 -33.10
C ALA A 338 -26.80 -32.80 -32.66
N THR A 339 -27.42 -33.47 -33.58
CA THR A 339 -28.27 -34.65 -33.31
C THR A 339 -27.43 -35.64 -32.51
N ALA A 340 -27.83 -35.84 -31.26
CA ALA A 340 -27.32 -36.92 -30.43
C ALA A 340 -27.74 -38.25 -31.11
N GLU A 341 -26.83 -38.91 -31.79
CA GLU A 341 -26.97 -40.31 -32.13
C GLU A 341 -26.99 -41.09 -30.80
N LYS A 342 -28.15 -41.64 -30.53
CA LYS A 342 -28.38 -42.62 -29.48
C LYS A 342 -27.54 -43.86 -29.75
N PRO A 343 -26.73 -44.36 -28.85
CA PRO A 343 -26.12 -45.67 -29.07
C PRO A 343 -27.18 -46.76 -29.03
N GLU A 344 -27.29 -47.47 -30.10
CA GLU A 344 -28.13 -48.63 -30.27
C GLU A 344 -27.67 -49.74 -29.33
N ALA A 345 -28.59 -50.24 -28.48
CA ALA A 345 -28.34 -51.32 -27.55
C ALA A 345 -28.09 -52.64 -28.31
N ALA A 346 -26.94 -53.25 -28.05
CA ALA A 346 -26.62 -54.60 -28.56
C ALA A 346 -27.53 -55.63 -27.91
N PRO A 347 -28.01 -56.66 -28.70
CA PRO A 347 -28.90 -57.68 -28.17
C PRO A 347 -28.19 -58.68 -27.29
N ALA A 348 -28.84 -59.06 -26.19
CA ALA A 348 -28.42 -60.11 -25.27
C ALA A 348 -28.38 -61.48 -25.94
N LYS A 349 -27.30 -62.25 -25.70
CA LYS A 349 -27.28 -63.69 -25.68
C LYS A 349 -26.66 -64.18 -24.37
#